data_5e877b0a4b175bdf61eb93d35bbd67c2
#
_entry.id   5e877b0a4b175bdf61eb93d35bbd67c2
#
_cell.length_a   1.000
_cell.length_b   1.000
_cell.length_c   1.000
_cell.angle_alpha   90.00
_cell.angle_beta   90.00
_cell.angle_gamma   90.00
#
_symmetry.space_group_name_H-M   'P 1'
#
loop_
_entity.id
_entity.type
_entity.pdbx_description
1 polymer ?
#
loop_
_entity_poly.entity_id
_entity_poly.type
_entity_poly.pdbx_seq_one_letter_code
_entity_poly.pdbx_strand_id
1 'polypeptide(L)'
;MDIRIRRATPSDSERATELARAAKAHWNYPSDWLASWQADLAITAEMIDRHPTFVACVEENVVGVCQLQEADGRAMLEHVWVDPKIHGRGVGRALVEHARREAPGIMMVVADPNAVGFYIKLGARRVGEVAGPMPGAPHRTLPLLELEAAH
;
A
#
# COMPACT_ATOMS: atom_id res chain seq x y z
N MET A 1 -12.73 13.06 12.49
CA MET A 1 -12.16 13.22 11.15
C MET A 1 -12.96 12.35 10.19
N ASP A 2 -13.49 12.95 9.16
CA ASP A 2 -14.31 12.26 8.19
C ASP A 2 -13.45 11.81 6.99
N ILE A 3 -13.30 10.50 6.83
CA ILE A 3 -12.48 9.89 5.78
C ILE A 3 -13.39 9.40 4.68
N ARG A 4 -13.18 9.90 3.46
CA ARG A 4 -13.93 9.45 2.29
C ARG A 4 -12.99 8.71 1.35
N ILE A 5 -13.42 7.54 0.90
CA ILE A 5 -12.68 6.76 -0.09
C ILE A 5 -13.36 6.92 -1.44
N ARG A 6 -12.59 7.24 -2.46
CA ARG A 6 -13.09 7.29 -3.83
C ARG A 6 -12.12 6.61 -4.78
N ARG A 7 -12.59 6.30 -5.97
CA ARG A 7 -11.73 5.81 -7.04
C ARG A 7 -10.75 6.91 -7.43
N ALA A 8 -9.48 6.54 -7.59
CA ALA A 8 -8.48 7.48 -8.10
C ALA A 8 -8.69 7.73 -9.59
N THR A 9 -8.33 8.92 -10.03
CA THR A 9 -8.26 9.29 -11.44
C THR A 9 -6.80 9.52 -11.83
N PRO A 10 -6.45 9.49 -13.12
CA PRO A 10 -5.06 9.74 -13.53
C PRO A 10 -4.46 11.05 -12.98
N SER A 11 -5.29 12.06 -12.71
CA SER A 11 -4.82 13.31 -12.11
C SER A 11 -4.35 13.18 -10.67
N ASP A 12 -4.63 12.07 -10.00
CA ASP A 12 -4.16 11.79 -8.64
C ASP A 12 -2.72 11.24 -8.61
N SER A 13 -2.13 10.94 -9.76
CA SER A 13 -0.82 10.29 -9.87
C SER A 13 0.30 10.99 -9.09
N GLU A 14 0.42 12.30 -9.25
CA GLU A 14 1.48 13.07 -8.61
C GLU A 14 1.37 13.02 -7.10
N ARG A 15 0.16 13.23 -6.56
CA ARG A 15 -0.07 13.17 -5.12
C ARG A 15 0.10 11.76 -4.56
N ALA A 16 -0.39 10.75 -5.27
CA ALA A 16 -0.23 9.36 -4.87
C ALA A 16 1.25 8.96 -4.76
N THR A 17 2.06 9.35 -5.74
CA THR A 17 3.49 9.09 -5.74
C THR A 17 4.19 9.82 -4.58
N GLU A 18 3.83 11.08 -4.34
CA GLU A 18 4.35 11.85 -3.21
C GLU A 18 4.06 11.15 -1.88
N LEU A 19 2.83 10.65 -1.70
CA LEU A 19 2.44 9.92 -0.51
C LEU A 19 3.25 8.63 -0.33
N ALA A 20 3.43 7.87 -1.41
CA ALA A 20 4.20 6.63 -1.37
C ALA A 20 5.65 6.89 -0.93
N ARG A 21 6.28 7.90 -1.50
CA ARG A 21 7.66 8.25 -1.17
C ARG A 21 7.80 8.78 0.25
N ALA A 22 6.89 9.63 0.69
CA ALA A 22 6.90 10.18 2.04
C ALA A 22 6.67 9.10 3.11
N ALA A 23 5.71 8.20 2.86
CA ALA A 23 5.40 7.12 3.78
C ALA A 23 6.57 6.14 3.92
N LYS A 24 7.21 5.80 2.80
CA LYS A 24 8.37 4.89 2.83
C LYS A 24 9.55 5.54 3.55
N ALA A 25 9.80 6.81 3.31
CA ALA A 25 10.88 7.56 3.96
C ALA A 25 10.68 7.71 5.47
N HIS A 26 9.45 7.63 5.95
CA HIS A 26 9.13 7.73 7.37
C HIS A 26 9.80 6.63 8.23
N TRP A 27 10.12 5.48 7.64
CA TRP A 27 10.69 4.35 8.35
C TRP A 27 12.21 4.39 8.53
N ASN A 28 12.86 5.49 8.19
CA ASN A 28 14.31 5.69 8.38
C ASN A 28 15.21 4.65 7.67
N TYR A 29 14.81 4.20 6.50
CA TYR A 29 15.66 3.35 5.70
C TYR A 29 16.92 4.10 5.23
N PRO A 30 18.03 3.38 4.95
CA PRO A 30 19.21 4.02 4.37
C PRO A 30 18.88 4.80 3.11
N SER A 31 19.55 5.93 2.91
CA SER A 31 19.26 6.83 1.78
C SER A 31 19.47 6.18 0.41
N ASP A 32 20.45 5.26 0.28
CA ASP A 32 20.67 4.53 -0.96
C ASP A 32 19.51 3.55 -1.25
N TRP A 33 18.90 2.96 -0.22
CA TRP A 33 17.71 2.13 -0.38
C TRP A 33 16.54 2.97 -0.86
N LEU A 34 16.30 4.11 -0.22
CA LEU A 34 15.20 5.00 -0.60
C LEU A 34 15.37 5.48 -2.05
N ALA A 35 16.60 5.81 -2.46
CA ALA A 35 16.88 6.21 -3.83
C ALA A 35 16.57 5.07 -4.81
N SER A 36 16.92 3.84 -4.48
CA SER A 36 16.66 2.69 -5.35
C SER A 36 15.18 2.37 -5.51
N TRP A 37 14.35 2.75 -4.55
CA TRP A 37 12.91 2.50 -4.57
C TRP A 37 12.09 3.59 -5.26
N GLN A 38 12.69 4.71 -5.67
CA GLN A 38 11.94 5.84 -6.21
C GLN A 38 11.03 5.45 -7.40
N ALA A 39 11.56 4.63 -8.31
CA ALA A 39 10.77 4.17 -9.46
C ALA A 39 9.64 3.22 -9.04
N ASP A 40 9.93 2.32 -8.11
CA ASP A 40 8.94 1.33 -7.63
C ASP A 40 7.80 1.99 -6.85
N LEU A 41 8.06 3.13 -6.22
CA LEU A 41 7.07 3.88 -5.45
C LEU A 41 6.22 4.80 -6.33
N ALA A 42 6.59 4.96 -7.61
CA ALA A 42 5.81 5.79 -8.51
C ALA A 42 4.45 5.12 -8.81
N ILE A 43 3.38 5.87 -8.63
CA ILE A 43 2.02 5.46 -8.99
C ILE A 43 1.62 6.32 -10.17
N THR A 44 1.83 5.80 -11.37
CA THR A 44 1.67 6.56 -12.60
C THR A 44 0.21 6.70 -13.01
N ALA A 45 -0.09 7.68 -13.85
CA ALA A 45 -1.42 7.85 -14.41
C ALA A 45 -1.87 6.60 -15.18
N GLU A 46 -0.95 5.95 -15.88
CA GLU A 46 -1.22 4.71 -16.60
C GLU A 46 -1.59 3.56 -15.65
N MET A 47 -0.87 3.43 -14.54
CA MET A 47 -1.18 2.42 -13.52
C MET A 47 -2.57 2.64 -12.92
N ILE A 48 -2.92 3.88 -12.63
CA ILE A 48 -4.23 4.25 -12.08
C ILE A 48 -5.34 3.89 -13.07
N ASP A 49 -5.10 4.11 -14.35
CA ASP A 49 -6.05 3.78 -15.39
C ASP A 49 -6.21 2.27 -15.57
N ARG A 50 -5.13 1.52 -15.40
CA ARG A 50 -5.07 0.08 -15.64
C ARG A 50 -5.49 -0.78 -14.43
N HIS A 51 -5.23 -0.31 -13.21
CA HIS A 51 -5.44 -1.07 -11.99
C HIS A 51 -6.39 -0.34 -11.03
N PRO A 52 -7.26 -1.07 -10.30
CA PRO A 52 -8.13 -0.46 -9.29
C PRO A 52 -7.30 0.29 -8.26
N THR A 53 -7.45 1.60 -8.22
CA THR A 53 -6.70 2.49 -7.33
C THR A 53 -7.70 3.39 -6.60
N PHE A 54 -7.54 3.50 -5.28
CA PHE A 54 -8.44 4.29 -4.44
C PHE A 54 -7.64 5.28 -3.62
N VAL A 55 -8.22 6.44 -3.40
CA VAL A 55 -7.61 7.46 -2.55
C VAL A 55 -8.53 7.76 -1.38
N ALA A 56 -7.90 8.04 -0.25
CA ALA A 56 -8.59 8.49 0.96
C ALA A 56 -8.47 10.00 1.02
N CYS A 57 -9.60 10.66 1.23
CA CYS A 57 -9.67 12.10 1.32
C CYS A 57 -10.18 12.53 2.69
N VAL A 58 -9.54 13.54 3.27
CA VAL A 58 -10.02 14.25 4.44
C VAL A 58 -10.25 15.67 3.95
N GLU A 59 -11.50 16.12 4.00
CA GLU A 59 -11.94 17.32 3.33
C GLU A 59 -11.63 17.21 1.84
N GLU A 60 -10.86 18.12 1.26
CA GLU A 60 -10.48 18.07 -0.16
C GLU A 60 -9.07 17.54 -0.38
N ASN A 61 -8.40 17.11 0.70
CA ASN A 61 -7.02 16.67 0.62
C ASN A 61 -6.92 15.16 0.47
N VAL A 62 -6.16 14.71 -0.52
CA VAL A 62 -5.82 13.30 -0.65
C VAL A 62 -4.72 12.98 0.36
N VAL A 63 -5.01 12.09 1.30
CA VAL A 63 -4.13 11.75 2.42
C VAL A 63 -3.71 10.29 2.45
N GLY A 64 -4.21 9.49 1.53
CA GLY A 64 -3.84 8.09 1.43
C GLY A 64 -4.19 7.53 0.06
N VAL A 65 -3.56 6.41 -0.28
CA VAL A 65 -3.76 5.73 -1.55
C VAL A 65 -3.56 4.23 -1.37
N CYS A 66 -4.35 3.43 -2.08
CA CYS A 66 -4.09 2.00 -2.22
C CYS A 66 -4.36 1.56 -3.66
N GLN A 67 -3.69 0.50 -4.07
CA GLN A 67 -3.85 -0.05 -5.42
C GLN A 67 -3.88 -1.56 -5.37
N LEU A 68 -4.85 -2.14 -6.09
CA LEU A 68 -4.94 -3.57 -6.29
C LEU A 68 -4.37 -3.93 -7.66
N GLN A 69 -3.62 -5.01 -7.72
CA GLN A 69 -3.18 -5.61 -8.96
C GLN A 69 -3.56 -7.08 -8.95
N GLU A 70 -3.47 -7.73 -10.08
CA GLU A 70 -3.74 -9.14 -10.18
C GLU A 70 -2.45 -9.88 -10.54
N ALA A 71 -2.16 -10.95 -9.81
CA ALA A 71 -1.01 -11.80 -10.07
C ALA A 71 -1.44 -13.24 -9.87
N ASP A 72 -1.25 -14.08 -10.90
CA ASP A 72 -1.59 -15.50 -10.86
C ASP A 72 -3.04 -15.77 -10.44
N GLY A 73 -3.97 -14.95 -10.93
CA GLY A 73 -5.39 -15.09 -10.62
C GLY A 73 -5.81 -14.63 -9.24
N ARG A 74 -4.90 -14.00 -8.48
CA ARG A 74 -5.16 -13.50 -7.14
C ARG A 74 -5.05 -11.98 -7.08
N ALA A 75 -5.85 -11.38 -6.21
CA ALA A 75 -5.73 -9.95 -5.94
C ALA A 75 -4.48 -9.70 -5.09
N MET A 76 -3.67 -8.73 -5.50
CA MET A 76 -2.49 -8.29 -4.76
C MET A 76 -2.72 -6.85 -4.31
N LEU A 77 -2.59 -6.60 -3.02
CA LEU A 77 -2.61 -5.25 -2.49
C LEU A 77 -1.20 -4.68 -2.66
N GLU A 78 -0.98 -4.00 -3.78
CA GLU A 78 0.36 -3.60 -4.22
C GLU A 78 0.86 -2.33 -3.53
N HIS A 79 -0.03 -1.39 -3.28
CA HIS A 79 0.29 -0.14 -2.60
C HIS A 79 -0.72 0.16 -1.52
N VAL A 80 -0.23 0.55 -0.34
CA VAL A 80 -1.01 1.18 0.72
C VAL A 80 -0.11 2.22 1.37
N TRP A 81 -0.43 3.47 1.17
CA TRP A 81 0.38 4.57 1.68
C TRP A 81 -0.51 5.63 2.31
N VAL A 82 -0.12 6.10 3.47
CA VAL A 82 -0.83 7.13 4.22
C VAL A 82 0.14 8.25 4.56
N ASP A 83 -0.33 9.49 4.46
CA ASP A 83 0.46 10.65 4.86
C ASP A 83 0.97 10.44 6.29
N PRO A 84 2.30 10.46 6.50
CA PRO A 84 2.84 10.25 7.85
C PRO A 84 2.31 11.21 8.91
N LYS A 85 1.88 12.40 8.52
CA LYS A 85 1.34 13.42 9.44
C LYS A 85 0.05 12.98 10.12
N ILE A 86 -0.66 12.01 9.53
CA ILE A 86 -1.93 11.55 10.07
C ILE A 86 -1.96 10.03 10.30
N HIS A 87 -0.81 9.41 10.51
CA HIS A 87 -0.74 8.01 10.89
C HIS A 87 -1.51 7.77 12.20
N GLY A 88 -2.07 6.57 12.35
CA GLY A 88 -2.79 6.18 13.56
C GLY A 88 -4.21 6.71 13.66
N ARG A 89 -4.74 7.30 12.59
CA ARG A 89 -6.10 7.88 12.58
C ARG A 89 -7.11 7.09 11.75
N GLY A 90 -6.75 5.87 11.35
CA GLY A 90 -7.68 4.97 10.65
C GLY A 90 -7.72 5.11 9.14
N VAL A 91 -6.87 5.93 8.53
CA VAL A 91 -6.86 6.12 7.06
C VAL A 91 -6.44 4.83 6.37
N GLY A 92 -5.35 4.20 6.81
CA GLY A 92 -4.87 2.95 6.23
C GLY A 92 -5.90 1.83 6.36
N ARG A 93 -6.53 1.73 7.53
CA ARG A 93 -7.58 0.75 7.76
C ARG A 93 -8.76 0.96 6.80
N ALA A 94 -9.21 2.20 6.64
CA ALA A 94 -10.31 2.51 5.73
C ALA A 94 -9.98 2.12 4.28
N LEU A 95 -8.75 2.37 3.83
CA LEU A 95 -8.30 1.99 2.50
C LEU A 95 -8.28 0.48 2.32
N VAL A 96 -7.70 -0.26 3.25
CA VAL A 96 -7.62 -1.73 3.16
C VAL A 96 -9.00 -2.36 3.21
N GLU A 97 -9.88 -1.89 4.09
CA GLU A 97 -11.25 -2.40 4.17
C GLU A 97 -12.02 -2.14 2.87
N HIS A 98 -11.80 -0.98 2.25
CA HIS A 98 -12.40 -0.69 0.94
C HIS A 98 -11.86 -1.64 -0.14
N ALA A 99 -10.55 -1.85 -0.18
CA ALA A 99 -9.92 -2.78 -1.12
C ALA A 99 -10.46 -4.20 -0.96
N ARG A 100 -10.67 -4.66 0.27
CA ARG A 100 -11.23 -5.98 0.56
C ARG A 100 -12.64 -6.14 -0.03
N ARG A 101 -13.45 -5.10 -0.01
CA ARG A 101 -14.79 -5.14 -0.60
C ARG A 101 -14.76 -5.18 -2.12
N GLU A 102 -13.73 -4.61 -2.72
CA GLU A 102 -13.58 -4.56 -4.19
C GLU A 102 -12.89 -5.81 -4.73
N ALA A 103 -12.05 -6.46 -3.94
CA ALA A 103 -11.30 -7.64 -4.38
C ALA A 103 -12.13 -8.91 -4.20
N PRO A 104 -12.20 -9.77 -5.22
CA PRO A 104 -12.85 -11.07 -5.05
C PRO A 104 -11.93 -12.04 -4.30
N GLY A 105 -12.46 -12.72 -3.29
CA GLY A 105 -11.73 -13.78 -2.61
C GLY A 105 -10.58 -13.28 -1.73
N ILE A 106 -9.48 -14.02 -1.73
CA ILE A 106 -8.32 -13.74 -0.88
C ILE A 106 -7.44 -12.68 -1.54
N MET A 107 -7.04 -11.70 -0.73
CA MET A 107 -6.12 -10.65 -1.14
C MET A 107 -4.75 -10.92 -0.51
N MET A 108 -3.70 -10.84 -1.32
CA MET A 108 -2.32 -11.06 -0.88
C MET A 108 -1.61 -9.73 -0.69
N VAL A 109 -0.67 -9.70 0.25
CA VAL A 109 0.16 -8.51 0.52
C VAL A 109 1.60 -8.95 0.75
N VAL A 110 2.53 -8.39 0.00
CA VAL A 110 3.95 -8.45 0.34
C VAL A 110 4.22 -7.24 1.21
N ALA A 111 4.34 -7.45 2.51
CA ALA A 111 4.33 -6.35 3.48
C ALA A 111 5.72 -5.83 3.78
N ASP A 112 5.84 -4.50 3.91
CA ASP A 112 6.99 -3.91 4.58
C ASP A 112 7.04 -4.47 6.00
N PRO A 113 8.22 -4.90 6.51
CA PRO A 113 8.31 -5.42 7.88
C PRO A 113 7.72 -4.49 8.95
N ASN A 114 7.81 -3.19 8.73
CA ASN A 114 7.23 -2.19 9.65
C ASN A 114 5.69 -2.15 9.62
N ALA A 115 5.08 -2.69 8.59
CA ALA A 115 3.62 -2.67 8.41
C ALA A 115 2.93 -3.99 8.81
N VAL A 116 3.69 -5.04 9.13
CA VAL A 116 3.11 -6.36 9.45
C VAL A 116 2.08 -6.26 10.58
N GLY A 117 2.40 -5.56 11.67
CA GLY A 117 1.49 -5.40 12.80
C GLY A 117 0.18 -4.73 12.41
N PHE A 118 0.24 -3.76 11.51
CA PHE A 118 -0.95 -3.10 10.97
C PHE A 118 -1.86 -4.11 10.26
N TYR A 119 -1.30 -4.94 9.37
CA TYR A 119 -2.11 -5.93 8.65
C TYR A 119 -2.64 -7.04 9.55
N ILE A 120 -1.85 -7.50 10.52
CA ILE A 120 -2.29 -8.53 11.47
C ILE A 120 -3.51 -8.04 12.25
N LYS A 121 -3.53 -6.78 12.66
CA LYS A 121 -4.70 -6.19 13.35
C LYS A 121 -5.95 -6.17 12.47
N LEU A 122 -5.78 -6.17 11.16
CA LEU A 122 -6.90 -6.21 10.21
C LEU A 122 -7.35 -7.64 9.88
N GLY A 123 -6.72 -8.64 10.51
CA GLY A 123 -7.06 -10.03 10.30
C GLY A 123 -6.18 -10.75 9.28
N ALA A 124 -5.08 -10.14 8.85
CA ALA A 124 -4.16 -10.80 7.94
C ALA A 124 -3.42 -11.94 8.63
N ARG A 125 -3.05 -12.92 7.85
CA ARG A 125 -2.30 -14.09 8.30
C ARG A 125 -1.01 -14.19 7.49
N ARG A 126 0.11 -14.42 8.16
CA ARG A 126 1.38 -14.66 7.47
C ARG A 126 1.37 -16.06 6.87
N VAL A 127 1.65 -16.16 5.58
CA VAL A 127 1.63 -17.43 4.85
C VAL A 127 2.96 -17.78 4.19
N GLY A 128 3.94 -16.89 4.24
CA GLY A 128 5.24 -17.13 3.64
C GLY A 128 6.12 -15.89 3.67
N GLU A 129 7.11 -15.89 2.80
CA GLU A 129 8.00 -14.77 2.62
C GLU A 129 8.52 -14.73 1.19
N VAL A 130 8.94 -13.56 0.74
CA VAL A 130 9.56 -13.37 -0.57
C VAL A 130 10.91 -12.70 -0.40
N ALA A 131 11.84 -12.96 -1.33
CA ALA A 131 13.14 -12.33 -1.31
C ALA A 131 13.02 -10.83 -1.56
N GLY A 132 13.71 -10.04 -0.76
CA GLY A 132 13.77 -8.58 -0.91
C GLY A 132 15.18 -8.08 -0.60
N PRO A 133 16.22 -8.59 -1.32
CA PRO A 133 17.61 -8.24 -1.03
C PRO A 133 17.87 -6.76 -1.26
N MET A 134 18.70 -6.18 -0.37
CA MET A 134 19.11 -4.78 -0.46
C MET A 134 20.61 -4.69 -0.19
N PRO A 135 21.27 -3.60 -0.60
CA PRO A 135 22.67 -3.38 -0.28
C PRO A 135 22.93 -3.52 1.23
N GLY A 136 23.89 -4.36 1.62
CA GLY A 136 24.16 -4.65 3.02
C GLY A 136 23.20 -5.66 3.68
N ALA A 137 22.18 -6.11 2.97
CA ALA A 137 21.20 -7.08 3.46
C ALA A 137 20.81 -8.08 2.35
N PRO A 138 21.77 -8.92 1.88
CA PRO A 138 21.52 -9.80 0.73
C PRO A 138 20.52 -10.91 1.01
N HIS A 139 20.26 -11.23 2.27
CA HIS A 139 19.32 -12.30 2.67
C HIS A 139 18.00 -11.76 3.21
N ARG A 140 17.77 -10.47 3.03
CA ARG A 140 16.52 -9.82 3.46
C ARG A 140 15.33 -10.47 2.78
N THR A 141 14.28 -10.74 3.56
CA THR A 141 13.00 -11.24 3.05
C THR A 141 11.89 -10.32 3.50
N LEU A 142 10.77 -10.38 2.77
CA LEU A 142 9.57 -9.64 3.10
C LEU A 142 8.46 -10.63 3.43
N PRO A 143 7.69 -10.38 4.49
CA PRO A 143 6.56 -11.24 4.83
C PRO A 143 5.49 -11.23 3.74
N LEU A 144 4.97 -12.43 3.43
CA LEU A 144 3.82 -12.58 2.56
C LEU A 144 2.60 -12.85 3.44
N LEU A 145 1.59 -12.01 3.32
CA LEU A 145 0.39 -12.07 4.12
C LEU A 145 -0.83 -12.31 3.23
N GLU A 146 -1.87 -12.91 3.81
CA GLU A 146 -3.16 -13.00 3.15
C GLU A 146 -4.26 -12.39 4.01
N LEU A 147 -5.22 -11.75 3.35
CA LEU A 147 -6.42 -11.18 3.93
C LEU A 147 -7.61 -11.77 3.20
N GLU A 148 -8.55 -12.34 3.95
CA GLU A 148 -9.79 -12.83 3.35
C GLU A 148 -10.66 -11.66 2.91
N ALA A 149 -11.51 -11.91 1.90
CA ALA A 149 -12.48 -10.94 1.44
C ALA A 149 -13.41 -10.53 2.58
N ALA A 150 -13.91 -9.31 2.52
CA ALA A 150 -14.93 -8.85 3.44
C ALA A 150 -16.24 -9.60 3.20
N HIS A 151 -16.91 -9.96 4.28
CA HIS A 151 -18.21 -10.64 4.27
C HIS A 151 -19.35 -9.64 4.32
#